data_45194b91958a82b13ffda424fcd9d5a9
#
_entry.id   45194b91958a82b13ffda424fcd9d5a9
#
_cell.length_a   1.000
_cell.length_b   1.000
_cell.length_c   1.000
_cell.angle_alpha   90.00
_cell.angle_beta   90.00
_cell.angle_gamma   90.00
#
_symmetry.space_group_name_H-M   'P 1'
#
loop_
_entity.id
_entity.type
_entity.pdbx_description
1 polymer ?
#
loop_
_entity_poly.entity_id
_entity_poly.type
_entity_poly.pdbx_seq_one_letter_code
_entity_poly.pdbx_strand_id
1 'polypeptide(L)'
;VKFLIDNWMLISIALASGGMLVWPMIASGMNAGALTASGAVQLINREKAVVVDVSEVEEFAAGHVTGAKNVPFSELEEKLPLTVKNKGLPLILVCATGARAGRAVAVAKKLGYEQAQSLGGGLKAWKEANLPLEKA
;
A
#
# COMPACT_ATOMS: atom_id res chain seq x y z
N VAL A 1 0.33 36.98 -28.17
CA VAL A 1 0.18 37.61 -26.83
C VAL A 1 -1.26 38.14 -26.64
N LYS A 2 -1.76 38.88 -27.64
CA LYS A 2 -3.15 39.41 -27.60
C LYS A 2 -4.16 38.27 -27.50
N PHE A 3 -3.98 37.16 -28.21
CA PHE A 3 -4.84 36.01 -28.16
C PHE A 3 -4.91 35.42 -26.76
N LEU A 4 -3.79 35.30 -26.07
CA LEU A 4 -3.72 34.78 -24.70
C LEU A 4 -4.42 35.72 -23.71
N ILE A 5 -4.25 37.04 -23.89
CA ILE A 5 -4.88 38.03 -23.02
C ILE A 5 -6.40 38.03 -23.22
N ASP A 6 -6.86 37.98 -24.46
CA ASP A 6 -8.28 38.01 -24.77
C ASP A 6 -9.01 36.72 -24.39
N ASN A 7 -8.27 35.61 -24.26
CA ASN A 7 -8.85 34.30 -23.98
C ASN A 7 -8.40 33.74 -22.63
N TRP A 8 -7.83 34.56 -21.74
CA TRP A 8 -7.29 34.08 -20.47
C TRP A 8 -8.34 33.40 -19.59
N MET A 9 -9.60 33.85 -19.63
CA MET A 9 -10.67 33.20 -18.86
C MET A 9 -10.93 31.78 -19.36
N LEU A 10 -10.97 31.59 -20.69
CA LEU A 10 -11.16 30.27 -21.31
C LEU A 10 -9.99 29.35 -20.98
N ILE A 11 -8.77 29.86 -21.00
CA ILE A 11 -7.56 29.12 -20.65
C ILE A 11 -7.61 28.72 -19.18
N SER A 12 -8.01 29.64 -18.29
CA SER A 12 -8.14 29.35 -16.85
C SER A 12 -9.18 28.26 -16.58
N ILE A 13 -10.32 28.31 -17.25
CA ILE A 13 -11.38 27.29 -17.12
C ILE A 13 -10.86 25.95 -17.63
N ALA A 14 -10.16 25.91 -18.75
CA ALA A 14 -9.61 24.71 -19.31
C ALA A 14 -8.56 24.06 -18.37
N LEU A 15 -7.69 24.87 -17.76
CA LEU A 15 -6.70 24.40 -16.79
C LEU A 15 -7.36 23.86 -15.52
N ALA A 16 -8.38 24.56 -15.01
CA ALA A 16 -9.11 24.10 -13.82
C ALA A 16 -9.83 22.78 -14.09
N SER A 17 -10.52 22.67 -15.23
CA SER A 17 -11.21 21.44 -15.63
C SER A 17 -10.22 20.29 -15.83
N GLY A 18 -9.10 20.55 -16.50
CA GLY A 18 -8.02 19.57 -16.67
C GLY A 18 -7.43 19.11 -15.35
N GLY A 19 -7.23 20.04 -14.41
CA GLY A 19 -6.75 19.72 -13.07
C GLY A 19 -7.73 18.84 -12.30
N MET A 20 -9.03 19.11 -12.39
CA MET A 20 -10.06 18.30 -11.74
C MET A 20 -10.14 16.89 -12.31
N LEU A 21 -9.91 16.71 -13.61
CA LEU A 21 -9.90 15.40 -14.26
C LEU A 21 -8.62 14.61 -13.96
N VAL A 22 -7.49 15.29 -13.87
CA VAL A 22 -6.18 14.66 -13.65
C VAL A 22 -5.92 14.35 -12.18
N TRP A 23 -6.51 15.11 -11.26
CA TRP A 23 -6.28 14.94 -9.83
C TRP A 23 -6.54 13.51 -9.32
N PRO A 24 -7.67 12.85 -9.65
CA PRO A 24 -7.89 11.46 -9.25
C PRO A 24 -6.83 10.51 -9.81
N MET A 25 -6.33 10.77 -11.02
CA MET A 25 -5.27 9.96 -11.62
C MET A 25 -3.95 10.13 -10.87
N ILE A 26 -3.61 11.36 -10.46
CA ILE A 26 -2.42 11.64 -9.66
C ILE A 26 -2.55 11.03 -8.26
N ALA A 27 -3.71 11.18 -7.64
CA ALA A 27 -3.99 10.59 -6.33
C ALA A 27 -3.89 9.06 -6.36
N SER A 28 -4.40 8.43 -7.42
CA SER A 28 -4.24 6.99 -7.66
C SER A 28 -2.78 6.63 -7.90
N GLY A 29 -2.03 7.47 -8.60
CA GLY A 29 -0.61 7.30 -8.85
C GLY A 29 0.23 7.34 -7.57
N MET A 30 -0.19 8.10 -6.56
CA MET A 30 0.47 8.13 -5.25
C MET A 30 0.34 6.79 -4.53
N ASN A 31 -0.69 6.01 -4.86
CA ASN A 31 -0.89 4.65 -4.38
C ASN A 31 -0.52 3.60 -5.42
N ALA A 32 0.33 3.95 -6.39
CA ALA A 32 0.68 3.07 -7.51
C ALA A 32 1.37 1.78 -7.09
N GLY A 33 1.97 1.73 -5.88
CA GLY A 33 2.58 0.54 -5.32
C GLY A 33 1.62 -0.33 -4.52
N ALA A 34 0.34 0.05 -4.39
CA ALA A 34 -0.63 -0.70 -3.62
C ALA A 34 -1.20 -1.87 -4.43
N LEU A 35 -1.26 -3.05 -3.79
CA LEU A 35 -1.82 -4.25 -4.39
C LEU A 35 -3.32 -4.34 -4.13
N THR A 36 -4.05 -4.92 -5.07
CA THR A 36 -5.41 -5.39 -4.80
C THR A 36 -5.32 -6.68 -3.99
N ALA A 37 -6.41 -7.07 -3.34
CA ALA A 37 -6.47 -8.33 -2.60
C ALA A 37 -6.16 -9.53 -3.52
N SER A 38 -6.73 -9.57 -4.72
CA SER A 38 -6.44 -10.65 -5.68
C SER A 38 -5.00 -10.62 -6.18
N GLY A 39 -4.41 -9.45 -6.39
CA GLY A 39 -3.00 -9.30 -6.74
C GLY A 39 -2.08 -9.82 -5.65
N ALA A 40 -2.42 -9.56 -4.39
CA ALA A 40 -1.68 -10.08 -3.24
C ALA A 40 -1.72 -11.61 -3.18
N VAL A 41 -2.89 -12.20 -3.39
CA VAL A 41 -3.03 -13.67 -3.44
C VAL A 41 -2.15 -14.29 -4.52
N GLN A 42 -2.12 -13.68 -5.70
CA GLN A 42 -1.27 -14.15 -6.79
C GLN A 42 0.22 -14.11 -6.43
N LEU A 43 0.69 -13.04 -5.82
CA LEU A 43 2.08 -12.94 -5.37
C LEU A 43 2.42 -13.98 -4.31
N ILE A 44 1.53 -14.21 -3.36
CA ILE A 44 1.71 -15.22 -2.31
C ILE A 44 1.83 -16.62 -2.94
N ASN A 45 0.94 -16.94 -3.87
CA ASN A 45 0.88 -18.28 -4.47
C ASN A 45 1.99 -18.53 -5.51
N ARG A 46 2.33 -17.53 -6.32
CA ARG A 46 3.27 -17.69 -7.43
C ARG A 46 4.72 -17.35 -7.08
N GLU A 47 4.93 -16.34 -6.25
CA GLU A 47 6.25 -15.81 -5.96
C GLU A 47 6.66 -15.95 -4.49
N LYS A 48 5.85 -16.63 -3.69
CA LYS A 48 6.10 -16.87 -2.26
C LYS A 48 6.26 -15.56 -1.49
N ALA A 49 5.44 -14.56 -1.80
CA ALA A 49 5.47 -13.28 -1.11
C ALA A 49 5.26 -13.47 0.40
N VAL A 50 5.98 -12.68 1.18
CA VAL A 50 5.84 -12.66 2.64
C VAL A 50 4.88 -11.53 3.02
N VAL A 51 3.90 -11.83 3.86
CA VAL A 51 2.93 -10.83 4.35
C VAL A 51 3.35 -10.40 5.75
N VAL A 52 3.50 -9.10 5.94
CA VAL A 52 3.84 -8.50 7.22
C VAL A 52 2.75 -7.51 7.60
N ASP A 53 2.12 -7.73 8.75
CA ASP A 53 1.10 -6.84 9.30
C ASP A 53 1.79 -5.83 10.21
N VAL A 54 1.65 -4.54 9.87
CA VAL A 54 2.27 -3.44 10.62
C VAL A 54 1.31 -2.81 11.64
N SER A 55 0.19 -3.46 11.89
CA SER A 55 -0.76 -3.08 12.94
C SER A 55 -0.17 -3.37 14.32
N GLU A 56 -0.78 -2.81 15.35
CA GLU A 56 -0.41 -3.11 16.73
C GLU A 56 -0.73 -4.58 17.07
N VAL A 57 -0.09 -5.10 18.10
CA VAL A 57 -0.22 -6.50 18.51
C VAL A 57 -1.69 -6.88 18.77
N GLU A 58 -2.46 -6.00 19.41
CA GLU A 58 -3.87 -6.23 19.72
C GLU A 58 -4.72 -6.29 18.45
N GLU A 59 -4.44 -5.43 17.49
CA GLU A 59 -5.14 -5.44 16.19
C GLU A 59 -4.83 -6.71 15.41
N PHE A 60 -3.58 -7.13 15.42
CA PHE A 60 -3.14 -8.37 14.78
C PHE A 60 -3.81 -9.59 15.42
N ALA A 61 -3.87 -9.63 16.74
CA ALA A 61 -4.51 -10.73 17.48
C ALA A 61 -6.01 -10.85 17.18
N ALA A 62 -6.68 -9.71 16.97
CA ALA A 62 -8.11 -9.68 16.66
C ALA A 62 -8.43 -10.25 15.27
N GLY A 63 -7.49 -10.21 14.35
CA GLY A 63 -7.66 -10.77 13.00
C GLY A 63 -6.58 -10.26 12.06
N HIS A 64 -5.99 -11.16 11.29
CA HIS A 64 -4.95 -10.85 10.32
C HIS A 64 -5.01 -11.81 9.14
N VAL A 65 -4.32 -11.45 8.06
CA VAL A 65 -4.20 -12.31 6.88
C VAL A 65 -3.53 -13.61 7.29
N THR A 66 -4.06 -14.72 6.81
CA THR A 66 -3.52 -16.06 7.09
C THR A 66 -2.02 -16.14 6.73
N GLY A 67 -1.22 -16.54 7.71
CA GLY A 67 0.24 -16.64 7.53
C GLY A 67 1.01 -15.34 7.67
N ALA A 68 0.35 -14.22 7.93
CA ALA A 68 1.02 -12.94 8.13
C ALA A 68 1.84 -12.91 9.41
N LYS A 69 2.96 -12.20 9.36
CA LYS A 69 3.82 -11.97 10.54
C LYS A 69 3.55 -10.57 11.06
N ASN A 70 3.52 -10.41 12.37
CA ASN A 70 3.28 -9.10 12.98
C ASN A 70 4.60 -8.38 13.28
N VAL A 71 4.78 -7.22 12.65
CA VAL A 71 5.85 -6.29 12.95
C VAL A 71 5.22 -4.90 13.04
N PRO A 72 4.87 -4.42 14.23
CA PRO A 72 4.25 -3.11 14.39
C PRO A 72 5.08 -2.01 13.72
N PHE A 73 4.41 -1.01 13.16
CA PHE A 73 5.06 0.06 12.40
C PHE A 73 6.17 0.74 13.20
N SER A 74 5.97 0.97 14.49
CA SER A 74 6.96 1.60 15.37
C SER A 74 8.25 0.80 15.54
N GLU A 75 8.19 -0.52 15.31
CA GLU A 75 9.32 -1.44 15.45
C GLU A 75 9.86 -1.94 14.11
N LEU A 76 9.35 -1.41 13.02
CA LEU A 76 9.61 -1.94 11.67
C LEU A 76 11.10 -1.90 11.31
N GLU A 77 11.79 -0.80 11.56
CA GLU A 77 13.21 -0.66 11.22
C GLU A 77 14.09 -1.69 11.94
N GLU A 78 13.77 -1.99 13.19
CA GLU A 78 14.54 -2.92 14.01
C GLU A 78 14.19 -4.38 13.73
N LYS A 79 12.90 -4.68 13.61
CA LYS A 79 12.40 -6.05 13.57
C LYS A 79 12.19 -6.63 12.19
N LEU A 80 11.97 -5.81 11.18
CA LEU A 80 11.73 -6.31 9.83
C LEU A 80 12.90 -7.16 9.30
N PRO A 81 14.17 -6.71 9.42
CA PRO A 81 15.29 -7.54 8.97
C PRO A 81 15.43 -8.85 9.72
N LEU A 82 14.97 -8.92 10.96
CA LEU A 82 14.98 -10.14 11.76
C LEU A 82 13.86 -11.10 11.39
N THR A 83 12.72 -10.54 10.98
CA THR A 83 11.51 -11.30 10.64
C THR A 83 11.53 -11.80 9.20
N VAL A 84 11.98 -10.98 8.26
CA VAL A 84 12.08 -11.31 6.84
C VAL A 84 13.53 -11.15 6.41
N LYS A 85 14.26 -12.25 6.44
CA LYS A 85 15.70 -12.25 6.14
C LYS A 85 16.00 -12.18 4.65
N ASN A 86 15.13 -12.72 3.81
CA ASN A 86 15.30 -12.70 2.36
C ASN A 86 14.69 -11.43 1.76
N LYS A 87 15.53 -10.44 1.49
CA LYS A 87 15.11 -9.16 0.91
C LYS A 87 14.74 -9.23 -0.57
N GLY A 88 15.05 -10.34 -1.22
CA GLY A 88 14.72 -10.56 -2.63
C GLY A 88 13.28 -11.04 -2.87
N LEU A 89 12.59 -11.48 -1.83
CA LEU A 89 11.19 -11.91 -1.95
C LEU A 89 10.24 -10.70 -2.01
N PRO A 90 9.11 -10.82 -2.74
CA PRO A 90 8.06 -9.82 -2.64
C PRO A 90 7.58 -9.70 -1.19
N LEU A 91 7.42 -8.48 -0.73
CA LEU A 91 6.97 -8.18 0.63
C LEU A 91 5.66 -7.41 0.56
N ILE A 92 4.62 -7.94 1.22
CA ILE A 92 3.29 -7.32 1.26
C ILE A 92 3.08 -6.78 2.67
N LEU A 93 2.92 -5.47 2.79
CA LEU A 93 2.69 -4.80 4.06
C LEU A 93 1.20 -4.53 4.22
N VAL A 94 0.64 -4.89 5.36
CA VAL A 94 -0.80 -4.83 5.64
C VAL A 94 -1.05 -4.06 6.93
N CYS A 95 -2.08 -3.24 6.93
CA CYS A 95 -2.64 -2.67 8.16
C CYS A 95 -4.17 -2.64 8.03
N ALA A 96 -4.88 -2.05 9.00
CA ALA A 96 -6.34 -2.07 8.98
C ALA A 96 -6.94 -1.42 7.72
N THR A 97 -6.45 -0.26 7.31
CA THR A 97 -7.00 0.51 6.19
C THR A 97 -6.01 0.79 5.04
N GLY A 98 -4.75 0.43 5.22
CA GLY A 98 -3.69 0.64 4.24
C GLY A 98 -2.82 1.88 4.47
N ALA A 99 -3.21 2.81 5.35
CA ALA A 99 -2.47 4.06 5.56
C ALA A 99 -1.09 3.84 6.17
N ARG A 100 -1.00 3.05 7.24
CA ARG A 100 0.27 2.70 7.89
C ARG A 100 1.15 1.85 6.98
N ALA A 101 0.52 0.90 6.28
CA ALA A 101 1.23 0.02 5.35
C ALA A 101 1.85 0.82 4.20
N GLY A 102 1.17 1.84 3.69
CA GLY A 102 1.72 2.72 2.66
C GLY A 102 3.00 3.42 3.11
N ARG A 103 3.05 3.90 4.35
CA ARG A 103 4.25 4.48 4.93
C ARG A 103 5.32 3.43 5.21
N ALA A 104 4.91 2.24 5.61
CA ALA A 104 5.82 1.13 5.87
C ALA A 104 6.56 0.68 4.60
N VAL A 105 5.97 0.80 3.43
CA VAL A 105 6.64 0.51 2.15
C VAL A 105 7.90 1.35 1.98
N ALA A 106 7.83 2.65 2.28
CA ALA A 106 8.99 3.53 2.18
C ALA A 106 10.10 3.10 3.14
N VAL A 107 9.77 2.73 4.37
CA VAL A 107 10.72 2.23 5.36
C VAL A 107 11.34 0.92 4.89
N ALA A 108 10.53 -0.02 4.40
CA ALA A 108 11.01 -1.31 3.92
C ALA A 108 11.97 -1.15 2.74
N LYS A 109 11.68 -0.25 1.80
CA LYS A 109 12.57 0.01 0.67
C LYS A 109 13.91 0.58 1.11
N LYS A 110 13.93 1.45 2.11
CA LYS A 110 15.18 1.95 2.70
C LYS A 110 16.01 0.84 3.33
N LEU A 111 15.36 -0.18 3.88
CA LEU A 111 16.02 -1.34 4.45
C LEU A 111 16.51 -2.35 3.43
N GLY A 112 16.22 -2.14 2.14
CA GLY A 112 16.68 -3.01 1.06
C GLY A 112 15.63 -3.94 0.47
N TYR A 113 14.37 -3.85 0.91
CA TYR A 113 13.26 -4.64 0.35
C TYR A 113 12.69 -3.94 -0.88
N GLU A 114 13.31 -4.15 -2.02
CA GLU A 114 12.94 -3.46 -3.27
C GLU A 114 11.56 -3.83 -3.79
N GLN A 115 11.08 -5.04 -3.48
CA GLN A 115 9.77 -5.52 -3.89
C GLN A 115 8.70 -5.35 -2.81
N ALA A 116 8.87 -4.37 -1.93
CA ALA A 116 7.87 -4.05 -0.90
C ALA A 116 6.69 -3.32 -1.52
N GLN A 117 5.49 -3.78 -1.21
CA GLN A 117 4.22 -3.17 -1.65
C GLN A 117 3.23 -3.23 -0.50
N SER A 118 2.26 -2.30 -0.50
CA SER A 118 1.18 -2.32 0.49
C SER A 118 -0.07 -2.99 -0.08
N LEU A 119 -0.87 -3.58 0.79
CA LEU A 119 -2.21 -4.06 0.41
C LEU A 119 -3.16 -2.87 0.40
N GLY A 120 -3.66 -2.50 -0.77
CA GLY A 120 -4.60 -1.39 -0.94
C GLY A 120 -5.89 -1.65 -0.18
N GLY A 121 -6.33 -0.66 0.61
CA GLY A 121 -7.49 -0.81 1.49
C GLY A 121 -7.24 -1.70 2.72
N GLY A 122 -6.06 -2.28 2.84
CA GLY A 122 -5.63 -3.06 4.00
C GLY A 122 -6.50 -4.26 4.31
N LEU A 123 -6.60 -4.59 5.57
CA LEU A 123 -7.37 -5.74 6.06
C LEU A 123 -8.86 -5.63 5.71
N LYS A 124 -9.38 -4.41 5.65
CA LYS A 124 -10.77 -4.16 5.25
C LYS A 124 -11.04 -4.68 3.83
N ALA A 125 -10.16 -4.36 2.86
CA ALA A 125 -10.28 -4.84 1.49
C ALA A 125 -10.14 -6.36 1.40
N TRP A 126 -9.27 -6.95 2.22
CA TRP A 126 -9.08 -8.39 2.32
C TRP A 126 -10.37 -9.10 2.77
N LYS A 127 -11.03 -8.56 3.79
CA LYS A 127 -12.31 -9.07 4.29
C LYS A 127 -13.42 -8.93 3.25
N GLU A 128 -13.49 -7.79 2.56
CA GLU A 128 -14.48 -7.54 1.52
C GLU A 128 -14.33 -8.50 0.34
N ALA A 129 -13.13 -8.99 0.09
CA ALA A 129 -12.85 -10.00 -0.93
C ALA A 129 -13.13 -11.44 -0.43
N ASN A 130 -13.65 -11.61 0.77
CA ASN A 130 -13.96 -12.90 1.40
C ASN A 130 -12.73 -13.83 1.51
N LEU A 131 -11.56 -13.25 1.75
CA LEU A 131 -10.33 -14.00 1.89
C LEU A 131 -10.10 -14.43 3.35
N PRO A 132 -9.37 -15.54 3.58
CA PRO A 132 -9.24 -16.10 4.92
C PRO A 132 -8.44 -15.23 5.88
N LEU A 133 -8.88 -15.21 7.14
CA LEU A 133 -8.23 -14.51 8.23
C LEU A 133 -7.94 -15.49 9.37
N GLU A 134 -6.90 -15.18 10.15
CA GLU A 134 -6.55 -15.91 11.37
C GLU A 134 -6.66 -14.97 12.57
N LYS A 135 -6.88 -15.56 13.74
CA LYS A 135 -6.80 -14.88 15.04
C LYS A 135 -5.66 -15.48 15.84
N ALA A 136 -4.92 -14.63 16.51
CA ALA A 136 -3.84 -15.07 17.37
C ALA A 136 -4.33 -15.34 18.80
#